data_ff158b872b46c0c9e23925182329fd9b
#
_entry.id   ff158b872b46c0c9e23925182329fd9b
#
_cell.length_a   1.000
_cell.length_b   1.000
_cell.length_c   1.000
_cell.angle_alpha   90.00
_cell.angle_beta   90.00
_cell.angle_gamma   90.00
#
_symmetry.space_group_name_H-M   'P 1'
#
loop_
_entity.id
_entity.type
_entity.pdbx_description
1 polymer ?
#
loop_
_entity_poly.entity_id
_entity_poly.type
_entity_poly.pdbx_seq_one_letter_code
_entity_poly.pdbx_strand_id
1 'polypeptide(L)'
;TGENRIYTVRYTLKGVSDSKEETMEIAAGDIVKWNFKEWYVVPKDSYVTDVEITVPANASLYLDGVQVGKKYLKETADTVSVYKIPYLFIGGHTIELTEAKKDPYREIILVEDNSSMEFLPDLKLNDSTGKVIADCVEESLDKVFAAAVNGKAFGTIKDEFSADTAVQADAKEQYQQIRDAYLNSDTNTGITSVTISSISTTVTSVENQMKIETDVTATIEERNRFLHFFRKTKTETITWKI
;
A
#
# COMPACT_ATOMS: atom_id res chain seq x y z
N THR A 1 46.10 -31.97 5.73
CA THR A 1 45.28 -32.16 6.96
C THR A 1 45.31 -30.83 7.69
N GLY A 2 44.26 -30.00 7.44
CA GLY A 2 44.12 -28.69 8.07
C GLY A 2 43.81 -28.82 9.56
N GLU A 3 44.36 -27.94 10.38
CA GLU A 3 43.93 -27.77 11.77
C GLU A 3 42.58 -27.09 11.77
N ASN A 4 41.51 -27.80 12.14
CA ASN A 4 40.21 -27.18 12.36
C ASN A 4 40.10 -26.79 13.83
N ARG A 5 39.43 -25.67 14.10
CA ARG A 5 39.11 -25.20 15.44
C ARG A 5 37.60 -25.05 15.59
N ILE A 6 37.10 -25.51 16.75
CA ILE A 6 35.70 -25.42 17.08
C ILE A 6 35.53 -24.33 18.14
N TYR A 7 34.62 -23.38 17.88
CA TYR A 7 34.25 -22.33 18.82
C TYR A 7 32.77 -22.48 19.18
N THR A 8 32.44 -22.33 20.45
CA THR A 8 31.06 -22.22 20.90
C THR A 8 30.70 -20.73 20.95
N VAL A 9 29.70 -20.32 20.17
CA VAL A 9 29.18 -18.97 20.14
C VAL A 9 27.85 -18.96 20.89
N ARG A 10 27.77 -18.10 21.90
CA ARG A 10 26.50 -17.85 22.61
C ARG A 10 25.97 -16.52 22.17
N TYR A 11 24.69 -16.47 21.72
CA TYR A 11 24.04 -15.25 21.27
C TYR A 11 22.61 -15.16 21.78
N THR A 12 22.08 -13.92 21.84
CA THR A 12 20.69 -13.60 22.14
C THR A 12 20.12 -12.77 20.99
N LEU A 13 18.95 -13.13 20.51
CA LEU A 13 18.23 -12.31 19.53
C LEU A 13 17.56 -11.13 20.24
N LYS A 14 17.60 -9.95 19.62
CA LYS A 14 16.95 -8.76 20.19
C LYS A 14 15.44 -9.00 20.32
N GLY A 15 14.94 -8.94 21.55
CA GLY A 15 13.53 -9.20 21.87
C GLY A 15 13.21 -10.62 22.31
N VAL A 16 14.22 -11.52 22.36
CA VAL A 16 14.10 -12.89 22.88
C VAL A 16 14.92 -12.99 24.16
N SER A 17 14.33 -13.51 25.25
CA SER A 17 15.02 -13.63 26.56
C SER A 17 16.02 -14.76 26.63
N ASP A 18 15.90 -15.75 25.75
CA ASP A 18 16.71 -16.96 25.81
C ASP A 18 17.99 -16.84 24.99
N SER A 19 19.11 -17.23 25.55
CA SER A 19 20.39 -17.35 24.84
C SER A 19 20.45 -18.67 24.09
N LYS A 20 20.88 -18.64 22.85
CA LYS A 20 21.21 -19.84 22.07
C LYS A 20 22.73 -20.05 22.03
N GLU A 21 23.16 -21.30 21.99
CA GLU A 21 24.56 -21.67 21.78
C GLU A 21 24.68 -22.46 20.48
N GLU A 22 25.66 -22.09 19.67
CA GLU A 22 25.98 -22.82 18.47
C GLU A 22 27.49 -23.05 18.37
N THR A 23 27.87 -24.15 17.73
CA THR A 23 29.26 -24.44 17.45
C THR A 23 29.63 -23.99 16.03
N MET A 24 30.71 -23.23 15.96
CA MET A 24 31.26 -22.76 14.68
C MET A 24 32.63 -23.46 14.48
N GLU A 25 32.76 -24.16 13.36
CA GLU A 25 34.04 -24.72 12.95
C GLU A 25 34.76 -23.77 12.02
N ILE A 26 36.03 -23.50 12.27
CA ILE A 26 36.91 -22.80 11.36
C ILE A 26 38.00 -23.71 10.86
N ALA A 27 38.25 -23.67 9.55
CA ALA A 27 39.32 -24.41 8.90
C ALA A 27 40.48 -23.49 8.57
N ALA A 28 41.69 -23.99 8.72
CA ALA A 28 42.88 -23.26 8.26
C ALA A 28 42.98 -23.34 6.74
N GLY A 29 43.12 -22.19 6.10
CA GLY A 29 43.44 -22.04 4.70
C GLY A 29 44.97 -21.97 4.44
N ASP A 30 45.32 -21.37 3.31
CA ASP A 30 46.69 -21.21 2.90
C ASP A 30 47.48 -20.19 3.77
N ILE A 31 48.79 -20.29 3.75
CA ILE A 31 49.66 -19.29 4.37
C ILE A 31 49.73 -18.08 3.46
N VAL A 32 49.18 -16.95 3.90
CA VAL A 32 49.08 -15.75 3.07
C VAL A 32 50.30 -14.85 3.20
N LYS A 33 50.78 -14.58 4.41
CA LYS A 33 51.93 -13.69 4.64
C LYS A 33 52.55 -13.95 6.02
N TRP A 34 53.88 -13.90 6.11
CA TRP A 34 54.62 -14.01 7.39
C TRP A 34 54.20 -15.19 8.29
N ASN A 35 53.93 -16.33 7.68
CA ASN A 35 53.46 -17.56 8.39
C ASN A 35 52.06 -17.45 9.02
N PHE A 36 51.27 -16.42 8.65
CA PHE A 36 49.87 -16.36 9.05
C PHE A 36 49.02 -17.18 8.11
N LYS A 37 48.14 -18.03 8.66
CA LYS A 37 47.17 -18.82 7.93
C LYS A 37 45.86 -18.00 7.82
N GLU A 38 45.21 -18.09 6.68
CA GLU A 38 43.81 -17.70 6.59
C GLU A 38 42.96 -18.67 7.34
N TRP A 39 41.86 -18.19 7.88
CA TRP A 39 40.86 -19.00 8.57
C TRP A 39 39.50 -18.78 7.93
N TYR A 40 38.84 -19.85 7.55
CA TYR A 40 37.53 -19.83 6.92
C TYR A 40 36.52 -20.49 7.86
N VAL A 41 35.33 -19.86 7.99
CA VAL A 41 34.20 -20.50 8.64
C VAL A 41 33.75 -21.68 7.79
N VAL A 42 33.69 -22.86 8.37
CA VAL A 42 33.09 -24.04 7.74
C VAL A 42 31.61 -24.04 8.08
N PRO A 43 30.74 -23.70 7.12
CA PRO A 43 29.30 -23.68 7.35
C PRO A 43 28.79 -25.13 7.39
N LYS A 44 28.94 -25.82 8.54
CA LYS A 44 28.44 -27.15 8.74
C LYS A 44 27.11 -27.06 9.43
N ASP A 45 26.06 -27.55 8.75
CA ASP A 45 24.68 -27.56 9.26
C ASP A 45 24.11 -26.18 9.67
N SER A 46 24.69 -25.11 9.11
CA SER A 46 24.31 -23.73 9.44
C SER A 46 23.40 -23.11 8.38
N TYR A 47 23.02 -23.84 7.37
CA TYR A 47 22.16 -23.35 6.30
C TYR A 47 21.17 -24.41 5.84
N VAL A 48 20.09 -23.94 5.28
CA VAL A 48 19.09 -24.74 4.58
C VAL A 48 19.13 -24.43 3.09
N THR A 49 18.66 -25.36 2.28
CA THR A 49 18.66 -25.20 0.81
C THR A 49 17.25 -25.16 0.26
N ASP A 50 17.10 -24.50 -0.88
CA ASP A 50 15.86 -24.50 -1.65
C ASP A 50 14.64 -23.95 -0.90
N VAL A 51 14.84 -22.92 -0.06
CA VAL A 51 13.78 -22.27 0.72
C VAL A 51 12.85 -21.50 -0.22
N GLU A 52 11.56 -21.78 -0.14
CA GLU A 52 10.54 -21.08 -0.92
C GLU A 52 9.89 -19.98 -0.08
N ILE A 53 9.84 -18.76 -0.63
CA ILE A 53 9.23 -17.58 0.00
C ILE A 53 8.16 -17.04 -0.93
N THR A 54 6.91 -17.05 -0.47
CA THR A 54 5.75 -16.53 -1.19
C THR A 54 5.42 -15.13 -0.69
N VAL A 55 5.27 -14.19 -1.62
CA VAL A 55 4.98 -12.78 -1.35
C VAL A 55 3.93 -12.24 -2.32
N PRO A 56 3.29 -11.08 -2.09
CA PRO A 56 2.40 -10.45 -3.06
C PRO A 56 3.09 -10.21 -4.41
N ALA A 57 2.39 -10.43 -5.53
CA ALA A 57 2.97 -10.40 -6.88
C ALA A 57 3.69 -9.08 -7.24
N ASN A 58 3.19 -7.96 -6.72
CA ASN A 58 3.72 -6.62 -6.99
C ASN A 58 4.78 -6.15 -5.98
N ALA A 59 5.04 -6.95 -4.94
CA ALA A 59 6.01 -6.59 -3.91
C ALA A 59 7.44 -6.98 -4.32
N SER A 60 8.38 -6.12 -3.98
CA SER A 60 9.81 -6.44 -4.00
C SER A 60 10.20 -7.06 -2.67
N LEU A 61 10.81 -8.23 -2.71
CA LEU A 61 11.30 -8.96 -1.53
C LEU A 61 12.74 -8.53 -1.21
N TYR A 62 12.98 -8.20 0.05
CA TYR A 62 14.32 -8.01 0.61
C TYR A 62 14.54 -9.01 1.74
N LEU A 63 15.71 -9.60 1.77
CA LEU A 63 16.17 -10.49 2.82
C LEU A 63 17.44 -9.89 3.43
N ASP A 64 17.42 -9.62 4.73
CA ASP A 64 18.50 -8.95 5.47
C ASP A 64 18.97 -7.63 4.82
N GLY A 65 18.02 -6.86 4.27
CA GLY A 65 18.27 -5.61 3.59
C GLY A 65 18.80 -5.74 2.15
N VAL A 66 18.96 -6.97 1.64
CA VAL A 66 19.38 -7.22 0.26
C VAL A 66 18.18 -7.61 -0.60
N GLN A 67 17.97 -6.89 -1.70
CA GLN A 67 16.90 -7.22 -2.64
C GLN A 67 17.09 -8.60 -3.27
N VAL A 68 16.07 -9.44 -3.17
CA VAL A 68 16.05 -10.75 -3.82
C VAL A 68 15.76 -10.55 -5.30
N GLY A 69 16.77 -10.78 -6.13
CA GLY A 69 16.69 -10.54 -7.58
C GLY A 69 15.80 -11.54 -8.31
N LYS A 70 15.35 -11.14 -9.50
CA LYS A 70 14.49 -11.95 -10.39
C LYS A 70 15.06 -13.34 -10.73
N LYS A 71 16.37 -13.54 -10.63
CA LYS A 71 17.00 -14.86 -10.84
C LYS A 71 16.55 -15.93 -9.86
N TYR A 72 16.01 -15.52 -8.72
CA TYR A 72 15.45 -16.40 -7.69
C TYR A 72 13.93 -16.55 -7.79
N LEU A 73 13.29 -15.82 -8.69
CA LEU A 73 11.85 -15.93 -8.93
C LEU A 73 11.57 -17.28 -9.62
N LYS A 74 10.82 -18.14 -8.92
CA LYS A 74 10.40 -19.46 -9.40
C LYS A 74 9.16 -19.35 -10.26
N GLU A 75 8.15 -18.63 -9.78
CA GLU A 75 6.87 -18.44 -10.46
C GLU A 75 6.17 -17.16 -10.01
N THR A 76 5.28 -16.66 -10.84
CA THR A 76 4.39 -15.56 -10.54
C THR A 76 2.99 -15.93 -11.01
N ALA A 77 2.02 -15.85 -10.09
CA ALA A 77 0.59 -15.92 -10.37
C ALA A 77 -0.02 -14.51 -10.27
N ASP A 78 -1.32 -14.38 -10.53
CA ASP A 78 -2.00 -13.07 -10.53
C ASP A 78 -1.82 -12.28 -9.22
N THR A 79 -1.79 -12.96 -8.09
CA THR A 79 -1.76 -12.33 -6.75
C THR A 79 -0.47 -12.55 -5.98
N VAL A 80 0.34 -13.55 -6.36
CA VAL A 80 1.52 -13.95 -5.61
C VAL A 80 2.74 -14.22 -6.49
N SER A 81 3.92 -14.00 -5.92
CA SER A 81 5.21 -14.41 -6.47
C SER A 81 5.92 -15.35 -5.52
N VAL A 82 6.51 -16.41 -6.02
CA VAL A 82 7.27 -17.39 -5.25
C VAL A 82 8.74 -17.28 -5.61
N TYR A 83 9.57 -16.99 -4.62
CA TYR A 83 11.02 -16.97 -4.74
C TYR A 83 11.60 -18.27 -4.19
N LYS A 84 12.62 -18.82 -4.85
CA LYS A 84 13.37 -19.99 -4.41
C LYS A 84 14.80 -19.58 -4.08
N ILE A 85 15.11 -19.56 -2.79
CA ILE A 85 16.43 -19.18 -2.27
C ILE A 85 17.28 -20.43 -2.16
N PRO A 86 18.38 -20.54 -2.92
CA PRO A 86 19.17 -21.78 -2.97
C PRO A 86 19.87 -22.11 -1.65
N TYR A 87 20.28 -21.09 -0.90
CA TYR A 87 20.95 -21.22 0.40
C TYR A 87 20.49 -20.10 1.32
N LEU A 88 20.09 -20.46 2.52
CA LEU A 88 19.72 -19.51 3.57
C LEU A 88 20.29 -20.01 4.90
N PHE A 89 20.99 -19.16 5.63
CA PHE A 89 21.52 -19.53 6.94
C PHE A 89 20.40 -19.83 7.93
N ILE A 90 20.64 -20.78 8.83
CA ILE A 90 19.77 -21.01 9.97
C ILE A 90 19.94 -19.85 10.94
N GLY A 91 18.83 -19.34 11.49
CA GLY A 91 18.86 -18.23 12.44
C GLY A 91 17.83 -17.14 12.12
N GLY A 92 18.06 -15.97 12.73
CA GLY A 92 17.17 -14.81 12.57
C GLY A 92 17.47 -14.05 11.28
N HIS A 93 16.44 -13.84 10.46
CA HIS A 93 16.50 -13.04 9.25
C HIS A 93 15.44 -11.94 9.26
N THR A 94 15.69 -10.87 8.53
CA THR A 94 14.71 -9.81 8.31
C THR A 94 14.11 -9.94 6.93
N ILE A 95 12.79 -10.13 6.86
CA ILE A 95 12.02 -9.99 5.63
C ILE A 95 11.51 -8.56 5.55
N GLU A 96 11.70 -7.93 4.38
CA GLU A 96 11.08 -6.65 4.07
C GLU A 96 10.40 -6.75 2.70
N LEU A 97 9.15 -6.29 2.63
CA LEU A 97 8.38 -6.20 1.41
C LEU A 97 8.12 -4.73 1.10
N THR A 98 8.41 -4.32 -0.13
CA THR A 98 8.16 -2.96 -0.60
C THR A 98 7.34 -2.99 -1.87
N GLU A 99 6.37 -2.10 -1.96
CA GLU A 99 5.59 -1.85 -3.17
C GLU A 99 5.49 -0.34 -3.39
N ALA A 100 5.48 0.08 -4.65
CA ALA A 100 5.36 1.50 -4.97
C ALA A 100 4.11 2.12 -4.35
N LYS A 101 4.24 3.29 -3.71
CA LYS A 101 3.16 4.06 -3.08
C LYS A 101 2.58 3.44 -1.81
N LYS A 102 3.14 2.36 -1.30
CA LYS A 102 2.72 1.71 -0.05
C LYS A 102 3.80 1.80 1.01
N ASP A 103 3.41 1.65 2.26
CA ASP A 103 4.34 1.52 3.37
C ASP A 103 5.03 0.17 3.33
N PRO A 104 6.34 0.10 3.64
CA PRO A 104 7.07 -1.15 3.68
C PRO A 104 6.59 -2.02 4.84
N TYR A 105 6.42 -3.31 4.57
CA TYR A 105 6.25 -4.33 5.61
C TYR A 105 7.59 -4.88 6.01
N ARG A 106 7.82 -5.09 7.31
CA ARG A 106 9.05 -5.68 7.82
C ARG A 106 8.75 -6.65 8.97
N GLU A 107 9.36 -7.82 8.91
CA GLU A 107 9.25 -8.87 9.93
C GLU A 107 10.59 -9.53 10.18
N ILE A 108 10.83 -9.96 11.42
CA ILE A 108 11.97 -10.81 11.79
C ILE A 108 11.49 -12.24 11.90
N ILE A 109 12.08 -13.11 11.11
CA ILE A 109 11.77 -14.54 11.06
C ILE A 109 12.90 -15.37 11.63
N LEU A 110 12.58 -16.59 12.08
CA LEU A 110 13.56 -17.59 12.47
C LEU A 110 13.52 -18.73 11.44
N VAL A 111 14.62 -18.92 10.74
CA VAL A 111 14.81 -20.04 9.82
C VAL A 111 15.44 -21.20 10.57
N GLU A 112 14.76 -22.33 10.64
CA GLU A 112 15.26 -23.55 11.33
C GLU A 112 15.40 -24.72 10.36
N ASP A 113 14.60 -24.74 9.30
CA ASP A 113 14.59 -25.76 8.26
C ASP A 113 14.27 -25.14 6.90
N ASN A 114 14.12 -25.98 5.86
CA ASN A 114 13.79 -25.55 4.50
C ASN A 114 12.28 -25.49 4.22
N SER A 115 11.46 -25.34 5.23
CA SER A 115 10.02 -25.18 5.05
C SER A 115 9.69 -23.93 4.23
N SER A 116 8.61 -24.01 3.45
CA SER A 116 8.12 -22.86 2.70
C SER A 116 7.51 -21.83 3.65
N MET A 117 7.78 -20.54 3.37
CA MET A 117 7.28 -19.42 4.14
C MET A 117 6.37 -18.55 3.28
N GLU A 118 5.33 -18.02 3.89
CA GLU A 118 4.36 -17.17 3.20
C GLU A 118 4.21 -15.84 3.96
N PHE A 119 4.37 -14.72 3.22
CA PHE A 119 4.23 -13.36 3.72
C PHE A 119 3.29 -12.59 2.81
N LEU A 120 2.02 -12.56 3.15
CA LEU A 120 0.95 -11.89 2.40
C LEU A 120 0.29 -10.77 3.23
N PRO A 121 1.06 -9.77 3.71
CA PRO A 121 0.49 -8.66 4.45
C PRO A 121 -0.35 -7.77 3.53
N ASP A 122 -1.38 -7.16 4.08
CA ASP A 122 -2.08 -6.05 3.43
C ASP A 122 -1.21 -4.78 3.52
N LEU A 123 -0.49 -4.48 2.43
CA LEU A 123 0.39 -3.32 2.36
C LEU A 123 -0.45 -2.05 2.22
N LYS A 124 -0.42 -1.20 3.23
CA LYS A 124 -1.17 0.05 3.27
C LYS A 124 -0.55 1.12 2.39
N LEU A 125 -1.40 1.94 1.78
CA LEU A 125 -0.92 3.15 1.08
C LEU A 125 -0.21 4.07 2.06
N ASN A 126 0.92 4.64 1.61
CA ASN A 126 1.61 5.63 2.41
C ASN A 126 0.85 6.97 2.43
N ASP A 127 1.06 7.76 3.48
CA ASP A 127 0.37 9.03 3.71
C ASP A 127 0.47 9.99 2.52
N SER A 128 1.61 10.04 1.84
CA SER A 128 1.81 10.93 0.69
C SER A 128 0.95 10.53 -0.49
N THR A 129 0.76 9.25 -0.73
CA THR A 129 -0.11 8.75 -1.80
C THR A 129 -1.58 8.96 -1.44
N GLY A 130 -1.96 8.69 -0.19
CA GLY A 130 -3.31 8.97 0.32
C GLY A 130 -3.69 10.44 0.12
N LYS A 131 -2.76 11.35 0.43
CA LYS A 131 -2.97 12.78 0.24
C LYS A 131 -3.15 13.16 -1.24
N VAL A 132 -2.31 12.65 -2.14
CA VAL A 132 -2.44 12.93 -3.59
C VAL A 132 -3.79 12.46 -4.11
N ILE A 133 -4.27 11.30 -3.68
CA ILE A 133 -5.60 10.79 -4.07
C ILE A 133 -6.69 11.73 -3.53
N ALA A 134 -6.61 12.13 -2.25
CA ALA A 134 -7.57 13.05 -1.66
C ALA A 134 -7.62 14.39 -2.42
N ASP A 135 -6.47 14.98 -2.70
CA ASP A 135 -6.37 16.26 -3.44
C ASP A 135 -6.98 16.12 -4.85
N CYS A 136 -6.76 15.01 -5.56
CA CYS A 136 -7.36 14.74 -6.87
C CYS A 136 -8.89 14.60 -6.79
N VAL A 137 -9.39 13.88 -5.78
CA VAL A 137 -10.84 13.70 -5.57
C VAL A 137 -11.50 15.05 -5.27
N GLU A 138 -10.87 15.86 -4.42
CA GLU A 138 -11.35 17.21 -4.10
C GLU A 138 -11.47 18.09 -5.35
N GLU A 139 -10.42 18.17 -6.15
CA GLU A 139 -10.41 18.96 -7.39
C GLU A 139 -11.50 18.51 -8.37
N SER A 140 -11.68 17.19 -8.55
CA SER A 140 -12.71 16.66 -9.44
C SER A 140 -14.13 16.94 -8.92
N LEU A 141 -14.36 16.78 -7.61
CA LEU A 141 -15.67 17.08 -7.01
C LEU A 141 -16.01 18.56 -7.08
N ASP A 142 -15.06 19.46 -6.87
CA ASP A 142 -15.28 20.90 -7.05
C ASP A 142 -15.76 21.22 -8.46
N LYS A 143 -15.14 20.63 -9.49
CA LYS A 143 -15.55 20.81 -10.88
C LYS A 143 -16.95 20.26 -11.14
N VAL A 144 -17.26 19.08 -10.60
CA VAL A 144 -18.56 18.43 -10.76
C VAL A 144 -19.66 19.28 -10.14
N PHE A 145 -19.48 19.73 -8.90
CA PHE A 145 -20.47 20.56 -8.20
C PHE A 145 -20.63 21.94 -8.86
N ALA A 146 -19.53 22.59 -9.23
CA ALA A 146 -19.57 23.86 -9.95
C ALA A 146 -20.32 23.73 -11.28
N ALA A 147 -20.12 22.66 -12.03
CA ALA A 147 -20.84 22.39 -13.27
C ALA A 147 -22.33 22.14 -13.03
N ALA A 148 -22.69 21.36 -11.98
CA ALA A 148 -24.05 21.05 -11.64
C ALA A 148 -24.85 22.31 -11.27
N VAL A 149 -24.31 23.16 -10.38
CA VAL A 149 -24.95 24.44 -9.97
C VAL A 149 -25.17 25.37 -11.14
N ASN A 150 -24.24 25.40 -12.10
CA ASN A 150 -24.33 26.22 -13.31
C ASN A 150 -25.16 25.54 -14.43
N GLY A 151 -25.81 24.43 -14.19
CA GLY A 151 -26.68 23.72 -15.14
C GLY A 151 -25.95 23.16 -16.35
N LYS A 152 -24.62 22.93 -16.28
CA LYS A 152 -23.84 22.42 -17.39
C LYS A 152 -24.24 21.00 -17.75
N ALA A 153 -24.02 20.61 -19.01
CA ALA A 153 -24.23 19.24 -19.45
C ALA A 153 -23.11 18.30 -18.91
N PHE A 154 -23.41 17.03 -18.69
CA PHE A 154 -22.44 16.01 -18.24
C PHE A 154 -21.17 15.98 -19.11
N GLY A 155 -21.30 16.19 -20.42
CA GLY A 155 -20.16 16.22 -21.34
C GLY A 155 -19.06 17.23 -20.99
N THR A 156 -19.35 18.23 -20.15
CA THR A 156 -18.35 19.22 -19.71
C THR A 156 -17.46 18.73 -18.58
N ILE A 157 -17.88 17.65 -17.88
CA ILE A 157 -17.17 17.08 -16.73
C ILE A 157 -16.90 15.58 -16.88
N LYS A 158 -17.21 15.01 -18.02
CA LYS A 158 -17.07 13.56 -18.26
C LYS A 158 -15.61 13.06 -18.04
N ASP A 159 -14.65 13.93 -18.32
CA ASP A 159 -13.22 13.59 -18.22
C ASP A 159 -12.72 13.58 -16.75
N GLU A 160 -13.53 13.99 -15.78
CA GLU A 160 -13.27 13.82 -14.35
C GLU A 160 -13.58 12.37 -13.88
N PHE A 161 -14.20 11.55 -14.72
CA PHE A 161 -14.57 10.18 -14.44
C PHE A 161 -13.77 9.20 -15.30
N SER A 162 -13.69 7.93 -14.86
CA SER A 162 -13.09 6.87 -15.67
C SER A 162 -13.63 6.83 -17.09
N ALA A 163 -12.79 6.50 -18.08
CA ALA A 163 -13.19 6.30 -19.46
C ALA A 163 -14.03 5.02 -19.69
N ASP A 164 -14.19 4.17 -18.68
CA ASP A 164 -15.03 2.99 -18.75
C ASP A 164 -16.49 3.37 -19.00
N THR A 165 -17.12 2.71 -19.99
CA THR A 165 -18.45 3.06 -20.45
C THR A 165 -19.54 2.86 -19.37
N ALA A 166 -19.41 1.82 -18.55
CA ALA A 166 -20.37 1.52 -17.49
C ALA A 166 -20.25 2.58 -16.37
N VAL A 167 -19.01 2.89 -15.97
CA VAL A 167 -18.72 3.94 -14.97
C VAL A 167 -19.23 5.30 -15.46
N GLN A 168 -19.02 5.65 -16.73
CA GLN A 168 -19.51 6.90 -17.28
C GLN A 168 -21.05 6.99 -17.36
N ALA A 169 -21.72 5.86 -17.63
CA ALA A 169 -23.18 5.83 -17.65
C ALA A 169 -23.76 6.09 -16.25
N ASP A 170 -23.20 5.42 -15.24
CA ASP A 170 -23.61 5.58 -13.84
C ASP A 170 -23.28 6.99 -13.32
N ALA A 171 -22.08 7.48 -13.55
CA ALA A 171 -21.68 8.85 -13.20
C ALA A 171 -22.58 9.91 -13.84
N LYS A 172 -23.01 9.71 -15.10
CA LYS A 172 -23.93 10.60 -15.78
C LYS A 172 -25.31 10.64 -15.10
N GLU A 173 -25.82 9.47 -14.70
CA GLU A 173 -27.11 9.40 -14.01
C GLU A 173 -27.04 10.11 -12.66
N GLN A 174 -26.03 9.85 -11.86
CA GLN A 174 -25.80 10.50 -10.56
C GLN A 174 -25.62 12.02 -10.72
N TYR A 175 -24.83 12.45 -11.71
CA TYR A 175 -24.66 13.87 -12.00
C TYR A 175 -25.97 14.56 -12.36
N GLN A 176 -26.81 13.90 -13.17
CA GLN A 176 -28.12 14.47 -13.52
C GLN A 176 -29.02 14.62 -12.30
N GLN A 177 -29.03 13.65 -11.39
CA GLN A 177 -29.76 13.74 -10.13
C GLN A 177 -29.30 14.93 -9.28
N ILE A 178 -27.97 15.11 -9.14
CA ILE A 178 -27.39 16.25 -8.43
C ILE A 178 -27.80 17.56 -9.09
N ARG A 179 -27.62 17.68 -10.40
CA ARG A 179 -27.95 18.88 -11.17
C ARG A 179 -29.44 19.23 -11.04
N ASP A 180 -30.31 18.25 -11.19
CA ASP A 180 -31.75 18.47 -11.13
C ASP A 180 -32.19 18.84 -9.71
N ALA A 181 -31.58 18.32 -8.67
CA ALA A 181 -31.81 18.74 -7.30
C ALA A 181 -31.46 20.22 -7.07
N TYR A 182 -30.41 20.72 -7.72
CA TYR A 182 -29.99 22.12 -7.61
C TYR A 182 -30.80 23.06 -8.53
N LEU A 183 -31.23 22.58 -9.68
CA LEU A 183 -31.94 23.40 -10.69
C LEU A 183 -33.46 23.24 -10.60
N ASN A 184 -33.99 22.36 -9.79
CA ASN A 184 -35.41 22.01 -9.79
C ASN A 184 -36.24 23.24 -9.45
N SER A 185 -37.02 23.68 -10.46
CA SER A 185 -37.73 24.97 -10.50
C SER A 185 -39.08 24.94 -9.79
N ASP A 186 -39.55 23.77 -9.33
CA ASP A 186 -40.89 23.63 -8.73
C ASP A 186 -40.94 24.08 -7.28
N THR A 187 -39.80 24.35 -6.67
CA THR A 187 -39.71 24.93 -5.32
C THR A 187 -39.45 26.44 -5.44
N ASN A 188 -40.11 27.23 -4.61
CA ASN A 188 -39.87 28.68 -4.52
C ASN A 188 -38.46 29.04 -3.99
N THR A 189 -37.61 28.07 -3.90
CA THR A 189 -36.21 28.17 -3.45
C THR A 189 -35.30 27.77 -4.59
N GLY A 190 -34.25 28.51 -4.82
CA GLY A 190 -33.21 28.21 -5.80
C GLY A 190 -31.83 28.24 -5.15
N ILE A 191 -31.06 27.21 -5.35
CA ILE A 191 -29.67 27.19 -4.95
C ILE A 191 -28.89 28.20 -5.79
N THR A 192 -28.20 29.11 -5.12
CA THR A 192 -27.40 30.15 -5.76
C THR A 192 -25.92 29.88 -5.73
N SER A 193 -25.46 29.17 -4.74
CA SER A 193 -24.06 28.74 -4.67
C SER A 193 -23.95 27.44 -3.83
N VAL A 194 -22.93 26.65 -4.15
CA VAL A 194 -22.46 25.51 -3.34
C VAL A 194 -20.97 25.72 -3.15
N THR A 195 -20.55 25.76 -1.89
CA THR A 195 -19.15 25.85 -1.53
C THR A 195 -18.77 24.61 -0.77
N ILE A 196 -17.82 23.82 -1.26
CA ILE A 196 -17.26 22.70 -0.53
C ILE A 196 -16.38 23.24 0.58
N SER A 197 -16.75 22.95 1.82
CA SER A 197 -16.06 23.46 3.00
C SER A 197 -15.01 22.48 3.55
N SER A 198 -15.22 21.18 3.35
CA SER A 198 -14.21 20.16 3.65
C SER A 198 -14.49 18.88 2.86
N ILE A 199 -13.41 18.19 2.53
CA ILE A 199 -13.41 16.82 2.02
C ILE A 199 -12.52 15.99 2.94
N SER A 200 -13.01 14.84 3.36
CA SER A 200 -12.23 13.86 4.12
C SER A 200 -12.27 12.54 3.38
N THR A 201 -11.14 12.18 2.80
CA THR A 201 -11.03 10.94 2.02
C THR A 201 -10.25 9.91 2.81
N THR A 202 -10.86 8.76 3.02
CA THR A 202 -10.21 7.57 3.60
C THR A 202 -9.97 6.57 2.49
N VAL A 203 -8.71 6.17 2.33
CA VAL A 203 -8.29 5.16 1.36
C VAL A 203 -7.89 3.91 2.12
N THR A 204 -8.58 2.81 1.88
CA THR A 204 -8.27 1.50 2.47
C THR A 204 -7.97 0.50 1.37
N SER A 205 -7.01 -0.39 1.62
CA SER A 205 -6.75 -1.55 0.76
C SER A 205 -7.42 -2.77 1.38
N VAL A 206 -8.30 -3.42 0.62
CA VAL A 206 -8.98 -4.65 1.03
C VAL A 206 -8.88 -5.63 -0.13
N GLU A 207 -8.29 -6.80 0.09
CA GLU A 207 -8.18 -7.87 -0.92
C GLU A 207 -7.64 -7.39 -2.29
N ASN A 208 -6.56 -6.61 -2.29
CA ASN A 208 -5.96 -5.99 -3.48
C ASN A 208 -6.85 -4.98 -4.23
N GLN A 209 -7.98 -4.60 -3.68
CA GLN A 209 -8.83 -3.52 -4.18
C GLN A 209 -8.64 -2.28 -3.32
N MET A 210 -8.64 -1.12 -3.97
CA MET A 210 -8.61 0.16 -3.30
C MET A 210 -10.05 0.61 -3.06
N LYS A 211 -10.41 0.81 -1.79
CA LYS A 211 -11.68 1.40 -1.39
C LYS A 211 -11.44 2.84 -0.99
N ILE A 212 -12.15 3.76 -1.65
CA ILE A 212 -12.11 5.19 -1.35
C ILE A 212 -13.45 5.57 -0.75
N GLU A 213 -13.45 6.09 0.47
CA GLU A 213 -14.63 6.67 1.11
C GLU A 213 -14.38 8.15 1.28
N THR A 214 -15.27 8.97 0.74
CA THR A 214 -15.13 10.43 0.79
C THR A 214 -16.35 11.06 1.42
N ASP A 215 -16.16 11.78 2.50
CA ASP A 215 -17.15 12.64 3.13
C ASP A 215 -16.96 14.08 2.62
N VAL A 216 -17.97 14.62 1.97
CA VAL A 216 -17.99 15.97 1.46
C VAL A 216 -18.93 16.80 2.29
N THR A 217 -18.43 17.85 2.90
CA THR A 217 -19.26 18.85 3.58
C THR A 217 -19.41 20.08 2.68
N ALA A 218 -20.62 20.39 2.31
CA ALA A 218 -20.93 21.53 1.46
C ALA A 218 -21.82 22.56 2.19
N THR A 219 -21.50 23.82 1.96
CA THR A 219 -22.36 24.94 2.35
C THR A 219 -23.18 25.34 1.14
N ILE A 220 -24.52 25.31 1.29
CA ILE A 220 -25.47 25.61 0.23
C ILE A 220 -26.15 26.95 0.55
N GLU A 221 -26.08 27.88 -0.37
CA GLU A 221 -26.86 29.11 -0.28
C GLU A 221 -28.12 29.00 -1.14
N GLU A 222 -29.27 29.19 -0.51
CA GLU A 222 -30.57 29.17 -1.15
C GLU A 222 -31.16 30.59 -1.17
N ARG A 223 -31.76 31.00 -2.28
CA ARG A 223 -32.52 32.22 -2.37
C ARG A 223 -33.99 31.88 -2.45
N ASN A 224 -34.79 32.47 -1.54
CA ASN A 224 -36.21 32.39 -1.64
C ASN A 224 -36.71 33.26 -2.83
N ARG A 225 -37.38 32.67 -3.82
CA ARG A 225 -37.87 33.38 -5.00
C ARG A 225 -39.01 34.37 -4.70
N PHE A 226 -39.77 34.17 -3.62
CA PHE A 226 -40.84 35.08 -3.24
C PHE A 226 -40.38 36.31 -2.45
N LEU A 227 -39.30 36.17 -1.70
CA LEU A 227 -38.70 37.23 -0.88
C LEU A 227 -37.26 37.41 -1.27
N HIS A 228 -36.99 38.20 -2.29
CA HIS A 228 -35.69 38.46 -2.88
C HIS A 228 -34.59 38.88 -1.88
N PHE A 229 -34.93 39.12 -0.62
CA PHE A 229 -34.03 39.63 0.40
C PHE A 229 -33.56 38.60 1.45
N PHE A 230 -34.10 37.39 1.46
CA PHE A 230 -33.71 36.39 2.43
C PHE A 230 -32.84 35.31 1.77
N ARG A 231 -31.58 35.26 2.17
CA ARG A 231 -30.67 34.13 1.92
C ARG A 231 -30.75 33.18 3.10
N LYS A 232 -30.89 31.89 2.88
CA LYS A 232 -30.77 30.86 3.87
C LYS A 232 -29.54 30.04 3.56
N THR A 233 -28.65 29.93 4.52
CA THR A 233 -27.46 29.06 4.43
C THR A 233 -27.76 27.75 5.10
N LYS A 234 -27.52 26.65 4.42
CA LYS A 234 -27.65 25.28 4.93
C LYS A 234 -26.32 24.56 4.72
N THR A 235 -25.88 23.84 5.74
CA THR A 235 -24.74 22.97 5.64
C THR A 235 -25.21 21.54 5.49
N GLU A 236 -24.78 20.85 4.48
CA GLU A 236 -25.06 19.43 4.25
C GLU A 236 -23.75 18.66 4.14
N THR A 237 -23.77 17.44 4.69
CA THR A 237 -22.70 16.47 4.55
C THR A 237 -23.18 15.36 3.63
N ILE A 238 -22.44 15.11 2.58
CA ILE A 238 -22.73 14.04 1.61
C ILE A 238 -21.58 13.06 1.68
N THR A 239 -21.88 11.78 1.96
CA THR A 239 -20.88 10.72 1.97
C THR A 239 -20.94 9.95 0.66
N TRP A 240 -19.82 9.90 -0.02
CA TRP A 240 -19.65 9.16 -1.27
C TRP A 240 -18.73 7.97 -1.03
N LYS A 241 -19.17 6.79 -1.50
CA LYS A 241 -18.39 5.54 -1.45
C LYS A 241 -18.12 5.10 -2.88
N ILE A 242 -16.86 5.02 -3.22
CA ILE A 242 -16.38 4.58 -4.54
C ILE A 242 -15.57 3.30 -4.36
#